data_97a5b54a09ad3727d606f3870e76becc
#
_entry.id   97a5b54a09ad3727d606f3870e76becc
#
_cell.length_a   1.000
_cell.length_b   1.000
_cell.length_c   1.000
_cell.angle_alpha   90.00
_cell.angle_beta   90.00
_cell.angle_gamma   90.00
#
_symmetry.space_group_name_H-M   'P 1'
#
loop_
_entity.id
_entity.type
_entity.pdbx_description
1 polymer ?
#
loop_
_entity_poly.entity_id
_entity_poly.type
_entity_poly.pdbx_seq_one_letter_code
_entity_poly.pdbx_strand_id
1 'polypeptide(L)'
;MSKLVTIFGGSGFIGRYVARRMAKAGWRVRVAVRRPNEAIFVKPYGVVGQVEPVFCNIRDDASVRQALRGADAVVNCVGILQESGRNRFDAVQTEGAGRVARLAAEAGIAQMVHISAMGADLSSESAYSRSKAAGEAEVLAHMPGAVIMRPSIVFGAEDQFFNRFASMARFGPILPIVGAETQFQPVFVDDVAWAVVLGATGAAVGGIYELAGPERDSFRGLMQRMLDVIQRRRLIIGLPMFVARLMATGFALTNKLSFGLAPMPITRDQI
;
A
#
# COMPACT_ATOMS: atom_id res chain seq x y z
N MET A 1 23.84 -6.66 -19.75
CA MET A 1 22.60 -5.87 -19.90
C MET A 1 22.12 -5.44 -18.50
N SER A 2 21.56 -4.24 -18.34
CA SER A 2 20.99 -3.81 -17.06
C SER A 2 19.74 -4.66 -16.74
N LYS A 3 19.62 -5.12 -15.49
CA LYS A 3 18.46 -5.88 -15.01
C LYS A 3 17.18 -5.06 -15.08
N LEU A 4 16.05 -5.70 -15.29
CA LEU A 4 14.72 -5.10 -15.36
C LEU A 4 13.86 -5.55 -14.17
N VAL A 5 13.29 -4.61 -13.45
CA VAL A 5 12.23 -4.88 -12.47
C VAL A 5 10.89 -4.40 -12.98
N THR A 6 9.84 -5.23 -12.83
CA THR A 6 8.45 -4.79 -13.03
C THR A 6 7.80 -4.53 -11.69
N ILE A 7 7.30 -3.30 -11.49
CA ILE A 7 6.65 -2.85 -10.25
C ILE A 7 5.16 -2.62 -10.52
N PHE A 8 4.32 -3.55 -10.09
CA PHE A 8 2.89 -3.39 -10.15
C PHE A 8 2.45 -2.38 -9.09
N GLY A 9 1.68 -1.38 -9.50
CA GLY A 9 1.32 -0.27 -8.62
C GLY A 9 2.47 0.71 -8.35
N GLY A 10 3.49 0.76 -9.22
CA GLY A 10 4.70 1.56 -9.04
C GLY A 10 4.50 3.08 -9.08
N SER A 11 3.32 3.60 -9.41
CA SER A 11 2.94 5.01 -9.25
C SER A 11 2.24 5.31 -7.92
N GLY A 12 1.90 4.28 -7.14
CA GLY A 12 1.30 4.43 -5.81
C GLY A 12 2.28 4.97 -4.77
N PHE A 13 1.80 5.14 -3.54
CA PHE A 13 2.59 5.73 -2.45
C PHE A 13 3.91 4.97 -2.20
N ILE A 14 3.88 3.69 -1.86
CA ILE A 14 5.11 2.91 -1.66
C ILE A 14 5.83 2.68 -2.99
N GLY A 15 5.08 2.31 -4.04
CA GLY A 15 5.64 1.91 -5.33
C GLY A 15 6.52 2.97 -5.99
N ARG A 16 6.21 4.27 -5.86
CA ARG A 16 7.04 5.35 -6.41
C ARG A 16 8.41 5.45 -5.75
N TYR A 17 8.51 5.21 -4.45
CA TYR A 17 9.78 5.17 -3.73
C TYR A 17 10.60 3.95 -4.12
N VAL A 18 9.94 2.79 -4.27
CA VAL A 18 10.59 1.58 -4.80
C VAL A 18 11.13 1.83 -6.21
N ALA A 19 10.34 2.41 -7.10
CA ALA A 19 10.75 2.74 -8.46
C ALA A 19 12.00 3.66 -8.47
N ARG A 20 11.98 4.71 -7.64
CA ARG A 20 13.11 5.63 -7.49
C ARG A 20 14.37 4.93 -6.98
N ARG A 21 14.26 4.08 -5.96
CA ARG A 21 15.40 3.35 -5.39
C ARG A 21 15.95 2.30 -6.36
N MET A 22 15.09 1.55 -7.06
CA MET A 22 15.53 0.59 -8.06
C MET A 22 16.25 1.26 -9.24
N ALA A 23 15.76 2.43 -9.69
CA ALA A 23 16.43 3.21 -10.72
C ALA A 23 17.81 3.69 -10.26
N LYS A 24 17.93 4.20 -9.01
CA LYS A 24 19.21 4.58 -8.40
C LYS A 24 20.18 3.40 -8.23
N ALA A 25 19.66 2.20 -8.03
CA ALA A 25 20.43 0.97 -8.00
C ALA A 25 20.86 0.46 -9.39
N GLY A 26 20.60 1.23 -10.46
CA GLY A 26 21.01 0.91 -11.81
C GLY A 26 20.09 -0.05 -12.57
N TRP A 27 18.93 -0.38 -12.03
CA TRP A 27 17.94 -1.22 -12.70
C TRP A 27 17.11 -0.42 -13.69
N ARG A 28 16.72 -1.06 -14.79
CA ARG A 28 15.59 -0.59 -15.59
C ARG A 28 14.30 -0.87 -14.82
N VAL A 29 13.37 0.07 -14.87
CA VAL A 29 12.14 0.00 -14.04
C VAL A 29 10.94 0.11 -14.95
N ARG A 30 10.12 -0.93 -14.98
CA ARG A 30 8.80 -0.92 -15.60
C ARG A 30 7.74 -0.70 -14.52
N VAL A 31 7.05 0.43 -14.59
CA VAL A 31 5.97 0.82 -13.67
C VAL A 31 4.63 0.38 -14.26
N ALA A 32 4.13 -0.79 -13.82
CA ALA A 32 2.91 -1.39 -14.34
C ALA A 32 1.68 -0.79 -13.64
N VAL A 33 0.86 -0.02 -14.37
CA VAL A 33 -0.26 0.76 -13.83
C VAL A 33 -1.45 0.80 -14.79
N ARG A 34 -2.65 1.03 -14.27
CA ARG A 34 -3.88 1.12 -15.07
C ARG A 34 -3.93 2.35 -15.98
N ARG A 35 -3.26 3.43 -15.60
CA ARG A 35 -3.27 4.72 -16.29
C ARG A 35 -1.85 5.25 -16.42
N PRO A 36 -1.09 4.81 -17.44
CA PRO A 36 0.32 5.21 -17.61
C PRO A 36 0.50 6.72 -17.73
N ASN A 37 -0.44 7.41 -18.36
CA ASN A 37 -0.37 8.86 -18.52
C ASN A 37 -0.41 9.63 -17.20
N GLU A 38 -1.09 9.09 -16.17
CA GLU A 38 -1.10 9.67 -14.82
C GLU A 38 0.20 9.34 -14.03
N ALA A 39 1.02 8.43 -14.54
CA ALA A 39 2.27 7.96 -13.92
C ALA A 39 3.53 8.55 -14.56
N ILE A 40 3.43 9.50 -15.48
CA ILE A 40 4.57 10.11 -16.19
C ILE A 40 5.59 10.73 -15.20
N PHE A 41 5.15 11.18 -14.04
CA PHE A 41 5.99 11.76 -12.99
C PHE A 41 7.08 10.82 -12.44
N VAL A 42 7.01 9.50 -12.72
CA VAL A 42 8.05 8.56 -12.31
C VAL A 42 9.25 8.54 -13.28
N LYS A 43 9.10 9.01 -14.52
CA LYS A 43 10.18 9.01 -15.53
C LYS A 43 11.45 9.72 -15.06
N PRO A 44 11.40 10.87 -14.36
CA PRO A 44 12.58 11.56 -13.85
C PRO A 44 13.31 10.86 -12.68
N TYR A 45 12.85 9.70 -12.22
CA TYR A 45 13.51 8.97 -11.12
C TYR A 45 14.82 8.31 -11.53
N GLY A 46 15.09 8.19 -12.82
CA GLY A 46 16.31 7.67 -13.41
C GLY A 46 16.74 8.46 -14.64
N VAL A 47 17.72 7.93 -15.37
CA VAL A 47 18.12 8.51 -16.65
C VAL A 47 17.07 8.27 -17.73
N VAL A 48 17.19 8.97 -18.86
CA VAL A 48 16.23 8.86 -19.98
C VAL A 48 16.05 7.40 -20.42
N GLY A 49 14.80 6.94 -20.46
CA GLY A 49 14.45 5.56 -20.85
C GLY A 49 14.65 4.50 -19.75
N GLN A 50 15.14 4.86 -18.58
CA GLN A 50 15.39 3.92 -17.49
C GLN A 50 14.10 3.54 -16.74
N VAL A 51 13.17 4.49 -16.56
CA VAL A 51 11.89 4.29 -15.84
C VAL A 51 10.74 4.52 -16.81
N GLU A 52 9.94 3.46 -17.06
CA GLU A 52 8.87 3.49 -18.05
C GLU A 52 7.53 3.05 -17.43
N PRO A 53 6.52 3.94 -17.38
CA PRO A 53 5.16 3.55 -17.05
C PRO A 53 4.52 2.80 -18.22
N VAL A 54 3.92 1.63 -17.92
CA VAL A 54 3.23 0.81 -18.91
C VAL A 54 1.82 0.48 -18.44
N PHE A 55 0.91 0.25 -19.40
CA PHE A 55 -0.43 -0.18 -19.06
C PHE A 55 -0.41 -1.61 -18.48
N CYS A 56 -1.11 -1.79 -17.35
CA CYS A 56 -1.38 -3.09 -16.80
C CYS A 56 -2.66 -3.09 -15.97
N ASN A 57 -3.52 -4.06 -16.24
CA ASN A 57 -4.65 -4.41 -15.38
C ASN A 57 -4.31 -5.72 -14.63
N ILE A 58 -4.11 -5.65 -13.32
CA ILE A 58 -3.74 -6.81 -12.48
C ILE A 58 -4.79 -7.92 -12.48
N ARG A 59 -6.02 -7.66 -12.94
CA ARG A 59 -7.13 -8.61 -13.05
C ARG A 59 -7.19 -9.32 -14.40
N ASP A 60 -6.22 -9.08 -15.28
CA ASP A 60 -6.16 -9.65 -16.62
C ASP A 60 -4.81 -10.32 -16.87
N ASP A 61 -4.83 -11.61 -17.16
CA ASP A 61 -3.65 -12.45 -17.37
C ASP A 61 -2.78 -11.96 -18.53
N ALA A 62 -3.40 -11.57 -19.66
CA ALA A 62 -2.66 -11.12 -20.84
C ALA A 62 -1.89 -9.83 -20.54
N SER A 63 -2.54 -8.92 -19.82
CA SER A 63 -1.96 -7.65 -19.39
C SER A 63 -0.78 -7.85 -18.42
N VAL A 64 -0.94 -8.74 -17.42
CA VAL A 64 0.11 -9.07 -16.46
C VAL A 64 1.28 -9.76 -17.16
N ARG A 65 1.00 -10.75 -18.03
CA ARG A 65 2.04 -11.47 -18.80
C ARG A 65 2.86 -10.51 -19.67
N GLN A 66 2.20 -9.56 -20.32
CA GLN A 66 2.90 -8.52 -21.09
C GLN A 66 3.80 -7.64 -20.20
N ALA A 67 3.32 -7.24 -19.03
CA ALA A 67 4.09 -6.43 -18.09
C ALA A 67 5.30 -7.19 -17.50
N LEU A 68 5.25 -8.51 -17.40
CA LEU A 68 6.34 -9.36 -16.89
C LEU A 68 7.41 -9.69 -17.93
N ARG A 69 7.15 -9.46 -19.22
CA ARG A 69 8.05 -9.88 -20.30
C ARG A 69 9.48 -9.33 -20.12
N GLY A 70 10.47 -10.22 -19.97
CA GLY A 70 11.87 -9.89 -19.81
C GLY A 70 12.25 -9.25 -18.47
N ALA A 71 11.40 -9.37 -17.46
CA ALA A 71 11.73 -8.92 -16.12
C ALA A 71 12.62 -9.93 -15.38
N ASP A 72 13.60 -9.43 -14.64
CA ASP A 72 14.48 -10.21 -13.76
C ASP A 72 13.94 -10.27 -12.34
N ALA A 73 13.10 -9.30 -11.96
CA ALA A 73 12.47 -9.24 -10.65
C ALA A 73 11.07 -8.62 -10.74
N VAL A 74 10.22 -8.94 -9.78
CA VAL A 74 8.84 -8.45 -9.66
C VAL A 74 8.61 -7.87 -8.28
N VAL A 75 7.96 -6.70 -8.24
CA VAL A 75 7.45 -6.11 -7.00
C VAL A 75 5.96 -5.86 -7.15
N ASN A 76 5.15 -6.39 -6.24
CA ASN A 76 3.72 -6.14 -6.20
C ASN A 76 3.37 -5.17 -5.05
N CYS A 77 3.15 -3.90 -5.40
CA CYS A 77 2.68 -2.84 -4.50
C CYS A 77 1.19 -2.54 -4.67
N VAL A 78 0.43 -3.37 -5.42
CA VAL A 78 -0.99 -3.12 -5.63
C VAL A 78 -1.76 -3.46 -4.38
N GLY A 79 -2.54 -2.51 -3.92
CA GLY A 79 -3.46 -2.67 -2.80
C GLY A 79 -4.53 -1.59 -2.83
N ILE A 80 -5.66 -1.88 -2.21
CA ILE A 80 -6.77 -0.95 -2.01
C ILE A 80 -7.12 -0.91 -0.53
N LEU A 81 -7.52 0.26 -0.03
CA LEU A 81 -7.98 0.42 1.36
C LEU A 81 -9.51 0.39 1.47
N GLN A 82 -10.21 0.50 0.34
CA GLN A 82 -11.66 0.49 0.25
C GLN A 82 -12.09 -0.17 -1.06
N GLU A 83 -13.20 -0.87 -1.02
CA GLU A 83 -13.81 -1.45 -2.21
C GLU A 83 -14.60 -0.39 -2.99
N SER A 84 -14.50 -0.44 -4.31
CA SER A 84 -15.26 0.44 -5.21
C SER A 84 -15.50 -0.23 -6.56
N GLY A 85 -16.74 -0.46 -6.90
CA GLY A 85 -17.14 -1.11 -8.16
C GLY A 85 -16.46 -2.46 -8.34
N ARG A 86 -15.67 -2.61 -9.41
CA ARG A 86 -14.93 -3.84 -9.71
C ARG A 86 -13.63 -3.99 -8.91
N ASN A 87 -13.22 -2.99 -8.12
CA ASN A 87 -12.05 -3.09 -7.25
C ASN A 87 -12.49 -3.62 -5.89
N ARG A 88 -12.59 -4.91 -5.77
CA ARG A 88 -12.90 -5.64 -4.54
C ARG A 88 -11.62 -6.16 -3.91
N PHE A 89 -11.63 -6.42 -2.62
CA PHE A 89 -10.47 -6.94 -1.90
C PHE A 89 -10.02 -8.28 -2.46
N ASP A 90 -10.96 -9.21 -2.69
CA ASP A 90 -10.70 -10.52 -3.28
C ASP A 90 -10.04 -10.41 -4.66
N ALA A 91 -10.65 -9.63 -5.57
CA ALA A 91 -10.20 -9.50 -6.94
C ALA A 91 -8.84 -8.79 -7.12
N VAL A 92 -8.46 -7.91 -6.18
CA VAL A 92 -7.24 -7.10 -6.28
C VAL A 92 -6.13 -7.62 -5.39
N GLN A 93 -6.43 -7.91 -4.11
CA GLN A 93 -5.43 -8.26 -3.10
C GLN A 93 -5.16 -9.76 -3.03
N THR A 94 -6.18 -10.60 -3.30
CA THR A 94 -6.03 -12.07 -3.32
C THR A 94 -5.73 -12.57 -4.73
N GLU A 95 -6.73 -12.55 -5.61
CA GLU A 95 -6.58 -13.06 -6.98
C GLU A 95 -5.53 -12.31 -7.79
N GLY A 96 -5.46 -10.98 -7.65
CA GLY A 96 -4.48 -10.15 -8.34
C GLY A 96 -3.06 -10.47 -7.91
N ALA A 97 -2.81 -10.68 -6.61
CA ALA A 97 -1.51 -11.06 -6.09
C ALA A 97 -1.10 -12.46 -6.55
N GLY A 98 -2.01 -13.44 -6.43
CA GLY A 98 -1.80 -14.81 -6.92
C GLY A 98 -1.53 -14.86 -8.42
N ARG A 99 -2.26 -14.07 -9.22
CA ARG A 99 -2.04 -13.95 -10.67
C ARG A 99 -0.64 -13.46 -11.01
N VAL A 100 -0.18 -12.40 -10.33
CA VAL A 100 1.17 -11.88 -10.53
C VAL A 100 2.21 -12.94 -10.18
N ALA A 101 2.06 -13.63 -9.04
CA ALA A 101 2.98 -14.67 -8.61
C ALA A 101 3.01 -15.86 -9.57
N ARG A 102 1.84 -16.38 -9.97
CA ARG A 102 1.72 -17.47 -10.91
C ARG A 102 2.40 -17.16 -12.24
N LEU A 103 2.07 -16.00 -12.82
CA LEU A 103 2.63 -15.60 -14.11
C LEU A 103 4.12 -15.24 -14.04
N ALA A 104 4.61 -14.77 -12.88
CA ALA A 104 6.03 -14.57 -12.63
C ALA A 104 6.78 -15.91 -12.57
N ALA A 105 6.21 -16.91 -11.89
CA ALA A 105 6.75 -18.27 -11.85
C ALA A 105 6.76 -18.92 -13.24
N GLU A 106 5.66 -18.81 -14.00
CA GLU A 106 5.59 -19.29 -15.41
C GLU A 106 6.65 -18.63 -16.31
N ALA A 107 6.99 -17.37 -16.05
CA ALA A 107 8.03 -16.63 -16.77
C ALA A 107 9.44 -16.91 -16.29
N GLY A 108 9.64 -17.77 -15.28
CA GLY A 108 10.94 -18.11 -14.71
C GLY A 108 11.60 -16.98 -13.89
N ILE A 109 10.82 -16.01 -13.42
CA ILE A 109 11.33 -14.91 -12.59
C ILE A 109 11.57 -15.44 -11.18
N ALA A 110 12.82 -15.37 -10.70
CA ALA A 110 13.20 -15.92 -9.41
C ALA A 110 12.89 -14.99 -8.22
N GLN A 111 12.91 -13.68 -8.43
CA GLN A 111 12.79 -12.69 -7.36
C GLN A 111 11.42 -12.03 -7.37
N MET A 112 10.66 -12.21 -6.28
CA MET A 112 9.38 -11.53 -6.08
C MET A 112 9.30 -10.92 -4.68
N VAL A 113 8.84 -9.66 -4.62
CA VAL A 113 8.47 -8.99 -3.38
C VAL A 113 6.99 -8.63 -3.43
N HIS A 114 6.25 -8.97 -2.37
CA HIS A 114 4.84 -8.62 -2.23
C HIS A 114 4.62 -7.73 -1.00
N ILE A 115 3.93 -6.59 -1.19
CA ILE A 115 3.57 -5.69 -0.10
C ILE A 115 2.22 -6.11 0.48
N SER A 116 2.29 -6.65 1.68
CA SER A 116 1.14 -6.98 2.53
C SER A 116 0.88 -5.85 3.54
N ALA A 117 0.46 -6.20 4.75
CA ALA A 117 0.27 -5.27 5.85
C ALA A 117 0.48 -6.00 7.19
N MET A 118 0.94 -5.29 8.20
CA MET A 118 0.94 -5.78 9.58
C MET A 118 -0.49 -6.14 9.99
N GLY A 119 -0.67 -7.26 10.70
CA GLY A 119 -1.98 -7.77 11.09
C GLY A 119 -2.73 -8.51 9.97
N ALA A 120 -2.06 -8.90 8.87
CA ALA A 120 -2.65 -9.81 7.88
C ALA A 120 -2.92 -11.17 8.53
N ASP A 121 -4.21 -11.57 8.62
CA ASP A 121 -4.67 -12.77 9.30
C ASP A 121 -5.97 -13.27 8.65
N LEU A 122 -6.00 -14.56 8.29
CA LEU A 122 -7.18 -15.21 7.69
C LEU A 122 -8.38 -15.28 8.63
N SER A 123 -8.15 -15.29 9.94
CA SER A 123 -9.17 -15.34 10.98
C SER A 123 -9.70 -13.96 11.43
N SER A 124 -9.12 -12.86 10.92
CA SER A 124 -9.49 -11.51 11.30
C SER A 124 -10.96 -11.19 10.96
N GLU A 125 -11.61 -10.39 11.77
CA GLU A 125 -12.95 -9.82 11.46
C GLU A 125 -12.89 -8.81 10.29
N SER A 126 -11.73 -8.17 10.05
CA SER A 126 -11.51 -7.23 8.95
C SER A 126 -11.38 -7.94 7.61
N ALA A 127 -12.23 -7.61 6.64
CA ALA A 127 -12.14 -8.12 5.28
C ALA A 127 -10.83 -7.72 4.59
N TYR A 128 -10.31 -6.52 4.90
CA TYR A 128 -9.01 -6.07 4.44
C TYR A 128 -7.89 -6.99 4.93
N SER A 129 -7.84 -7.27 6.24
CA SER A 129 -6.81 -8.12 6.86
C SER A 129 -6.84 -9.55 6.29
N ARG A 130 -8.05 -10.15 6.19
CA ARG A 130 -8.22 -11.47 5.57
C ARG A 130 -7.74 -11.50 4.12
N SER A 131 -8.08 -10.48 3.31
CA SER A 131 -7.68 -10.45 1.91
C SER A 131 -6.16 -10.29 1.73
N LYS A 132 -5.50 -9.57 2.63
CA LYS A 132 -4.04 -9.48 2.66
C LYS A 132 -3.40 -10.84 2.95
N ALA A 133 -3.86 -11.52 3.99
CA ALA A 133 -3.37 -12.86 4.35
C ALA A 133 -3.64 -13.88 3.22
N ALA A 134 -4.82 -13.85 2.61
CA ALA A 134 -5.14 -14.69 1.46
C ALA A 134 -4.22 -14.40 0.25
N GLY A 135 -3.91 -13.11 0.00
CA GLY A 135 -2.96 -12.73 -1.04
C GLY A 135 -1.55 -13.23 -0.79
N GLU A 136 -1.08 -13.22 0.47
CA GLU A 136 0.20 -13.80 0.85
C GLU A 136 0.24 -15.31 0.58
N ALA A 137 -0.82 -16.02 0.97
CA ALA A 137 -0.94 -17.46 0.74
C ALA A 137 -0.88 -17.80 -0.76
N GLU A 138 -1.61 -17.07 -1.59
CA GLU A 138 -1.58 -17.22 -3.05
C GLU A 138 -0.18 -16.93 -3.63
N VAL A 139 0.51 -15.91 -3.15
CA VAL A 139 1.87 -15.60 -3.59
C VAL A 139 2.83 -16.74 -3.24
N LEU A 140 2.81 -17.20 -1.99
CA LEU A 140 3.70 -18.25 -1.51
C LEU A 140 3.38 -19.62 -2.15
N ALA A 141 2.15 -19.90 -2.51
CA ALA A 141 1.76 -21.10 -3.23
C ALA A 141 2.43 -21.20 -4.62
N HIS A 142 2.59 -20.08 -5.32
CA HIS A 142 3.21 -20.03 -6.65
C HIS A 142 4.70 -19.70 -6.61
N MET A 143 5.15 -18.94 -5.63
CA MET A 143 6.53 -18.51 -5.44
C MET A 143 6.96 -18.67 -3.97
N PRO A 144 7.31 -19.89 -3.52
CA PRO A 144 7.68 -20.14 -2.12
C PRO A 144 8.88 -19.34 -1.62
N GLY A 145 9.75 -18.88 -2.53
CA GLY A 145 10.89 -18.03 -2.23
C GLY A 145 10.58 -16.53 -2.24
N ALA A 146 9.31 -16.13 -2.39
CA ALA A 146 8.94 -14.71 -2.37
C ALA A 146 9.20 -14.05 -1.02
N VAL A 147 9.52 -12.75 -1.07
CA VAL A 147 9.64 -11.90 0.12
C VAL A 147 8.32 -11.17 0.33
N ILE A 148 7.69 -11.42 1.47
CA ILE A 148 6.46 -10.74 1.87
C ILE A 148 6.82 -9.64 2.87
N MET A 149 6.48 -8.39 2.54
CA MET A 149 6.69 -7.26 3.44
C MET A 149 5.36 -6.86 4.10
N ARG A 150 5.30 -6.89 5.42
CA ARG A 150 4.17 -6.45 6.25
C ARG A 150 4.49 -5.13 6.94
N PRO A 151 4.37 -3.98 6.27
CA PRO A 151 4.62 -2.70 6.91
C PRO A 151 3.52 -2.37 7.93
N SER A 152 3.92 -1.67 9.00
CA SER A 152 3.04 -0.92 9.88
C SER A 152 2.45 0.29 9.14
N ILE A 153 1.89 1.27 9.85
CA ILE A 153 1.46 2.51 9.22
C ILE A 153 2.65 3.18 8.54
N VAL A 154 2.58 3.28 7.22
CA VAL A 154 3.64 3.91 6.41
C VAL A 154 3.36 5.39 6.31
N PHE A 155 4.36 6.22 6.61
CA PHE A 155 4.25 7.67 6.50
C PHE A 155 5.29 8.26 5.53
N GLY A 156 4.98 9.43 5.01
CA GLY A 156 5.83 10.17 4.07
C GLY A 156 5.07 11.32 3.41
N ALA A 157 5.68 11.99 2.46
CA ALA A 157 5.11 13.20 1.85
C ALA A 157 3.72 12.96 1.21
N GLU A 158 3.49 11.79 0.62
CA GLU A 158 2.25 11.46 -0.08
C GLU A 158 1.38 10.45 0.69
N ASP A 159 1.59 10.28 2.01
CA ASP A 159 0.76 9.38 2.80
C ASP A 159 -0.69 9.86 2.90
N GLN A 160 -1.59 8.92 3.16
CA GLN A 160 -3.00 9.23 3.35
C GLN A 160 -3.43 9.16 4.82
N PHE A 161 -2.52 8.87 5.73
CA PHE A 161 -2.81 8.82 7.15
C PHE A 161 -2.61 10.20 7.80
N PHE A 162 -1.37 10.66 7.92
CA PHE A 162 -1.09 11.97 8.54
C PHE A 162 -1.64 13.13 7.72
N ASN A 163 -1.51 13.09 6.40
CA ASN A 163 -2.01 14.15 5.53
C ASN A 163 -3.53 14.31 5.61
N ARG A 164 -4.28 13.22 5.82
CA ARG A 164 -5.73 13.29 6.04
C ARG A 164 -6.06 14.03 7.34
N PHE A 165 -5.43 13.66 8.47
CA PHE A 165 -5.66 14.33 9.74
C PHE A 165 -5.15 15.77 9.73
N ALA A 166 -4.02 16.04 9.08
CA ALA A 166 -3.53 17.41 8.87
C ALA A 166 -4.53 18.26 8.08
N SER A 167 -5.17 17.69 7.07
CA SER A 167 -6.23 18.37 6.31
C SER A 167 -7.45 18.63 7.18
N MET A 168 -7.90 17.68 8.00
CA MET A 168 -8.99 17.87 8.95
C MET A 168 -8.69 18.99 9.96
N ALA A 169 -7.46 19.07 10.44
CA ALA A 169 -7.01 20.12 11.36
C ALA A 169 -7.04 21.54 10.78
N ARG A 170 -7.26 21.71 9.47
CA ARG A 170 -7.44 23.04 8.84
C ARG A 170 -8.83 23.62 9.05
N PHE A 171 -9.85 22.76 9.18
CA PHE A 171 -11.26 23.17 9.12
C PHE A 171 -11.91 23.44 10.48
N GLY A 172 -11.28 23.09 11.60
CA GLY A 172 -11.92 23.29 12.90
C GLY A 172 -10.94 23.30 14.08
N PRO A 173 -11.41 23.72 15.26
CA PRO A 173 -10.59 23.75 16.48
C PRO A 173 -10.44 22.38 17.14
N ILE A 174 -11.23 21.37 16.68
CA ILE A 174 -11.29 20.04 17.27
C ILE A 174 -10.84 19.00 16.25
N LEU A 175 -10.01 18.06 16.68
CA LEU A 175 -9.59 16.88 15.92
C LEU A 175 -10.16 15.62 16.62
N PRO A 176 -11.28 15.08 16.14
CA PRO A 176 -11.84 13.85 16.69
C PRO A 176 -11.07 12.63 16.19
N ILE A 177 -10.67 11.75 17.11
CA ILE A 177 -10.00 10.50 16.79
C ILE A 177 -10.67 9.33 17.53
N VAL A 178 -10.66 8.16 16.92
CA VAL A 178 -11.17 6.92 17.50
C VAL A 178 -10.00 6.05 17.93
N GLY A 179 -10.07 5.43 19.11
CA GLY A 179 -8.97 4.60 19.60
C GLY A 179 -7.72 5.43 19.94
N ALA A 180 -7.89 6.54 20.64
CA ALA A 180 -6.81 7.48 20.96
C ALA A 180 -5.57 6.85 21.62
N GLU A 181 -5.78 5.78 22.38
CA GLU A 181 -4.70 5.08 23.11
C GLU A 181 -4.15 3.87 22.35
N THR A 182 -4.67 3.59 21.14
CA THR A 182 -4.12 2.53 20.27
C THR A 182 -2.67 2.82 19.95
N GLN A 183 -1.82 1.82 20.15
CA GLN A 183 -0.39 1.94 19.91
C GLN A 183 -0.05 1.66 18.45
N PHE A 184 0.76 2.52 17.87
CA PHE A 184 1.28 2.38 16.51
C PHE A 184 2.80 2.50 16.52
N GLN A 185 3.42 1.94 15.50
CA GLN A 185 4.86 2.05 15.27
C GLN A 185 5.10 2.42 13.81
N PRO A 186 4.86 3.71 13.45
CA PRO A 186 4.91 4.16 12.05
C PRO A 186 6.30 3.95 11.45
N VAL A 187 6.34 3.57 10.17
CA VAL A 187 7.57 3.35 9.40
C VAL A 187 7.66 4.35 8.25
N PHE A 188 8.85 4.90 8.02
CA PHE A 188 9.06 5.84 6.93
C PHE A 188 9.03 5.12 5.58
N VAL A 189 8.36 5.69 4.59
CA VAL A 189 8.12 5.06 3.29
C VAL A 189 9.39 4.70 2.53
N ASP A 190 10.44 5.51 2.67
CA ASP A 190 11.71 5.27 1.99
C ASP A 190 12.49 4.09 2.61
N ASP A 191 12.30 3.81 3.93
CA ASP A 191 12.85 2.62 4.59
C ASP A 191 12.12 1.35 4.14
N VAL A 192 10.77 1.42 4.00
CA VAL A 192 10.01 0.33 3.39
C VAL A 192 10.49 0.06 1.97
N ALA A 193 10.70 1.11 1.17
CA ALA A 193 11.21 0.97 -0.19
C ALA A 193 12.62 0.37 -0.22
N TRP A 194 13.46 0.71 0.75
CA TRP A 194 14.79 0.11 0.90
C TRP A 194 14.71 -1.40 1.19
N ALA A 195 13.85 -1.82 2.14
CA ALA A 195 13.62 -3.23 2.42
C ALA A 195 13.13 -4.00 1.18
N VAL A 196 12.21 -3.39 0.40
CA VAL A 196 11.73 -3.96 -0.87
C VAL A 196 12.86 -4.14 -1.88
N VAL A 197 13.79 -3.18 -1.99
CA VAL A 197 14.96 -3.30 -2.87
C VAL A 197 15.84 -4.47 -2.46
N LEU A 198 16.09 -4.68 -1.17
CA LEU A 198 16.85 -5.84 -0.69
C LEU A 198 16.20 -7.16 -1.11
N GLY A 199 14.87 -7.27 -1.00
CA GLY A 199 14.14 -8.44 -1.49
C GLY A 199 14.20 -8.61 -3.00
N ALA A 200 13.97 -7.54 -3.77
CA ALA A 200 13.95 -7.58 -5.23
C ALA A 200 15.32 -7.83 -5.87
N THR A 201 16.41 -7.49 -5.18
CA THR A 201 17.78 -7.73 -5.63
C THR A 201 18.35 -9.08 -5.19
N GLY A 202 17.60 -9.85 -4.36
CA GLY A 202 18.03 -11.13 -3.83
C GLY A 202 18.96 -11.02 -2.62
N ALA A 203 19.08 -9.83 -2.01
CA ALA A 203 19.87 -9.64 -0.79
C ALA A 203 19.11 -10.08 0.47
N ALA A 204 17.78 -10.17 0.43
CA ALA A 204 16.96 -10.75 1.49
C ALA A 204 16.52 -12.17 1.12
N VAL A 205 16.49 -13.06 2.09
CA VAL A 205 15.97 -14.43 1.94
C VAL A 205 14.45 -14.40 1.84
N GLY A 206 13.84 -15.34 1.11
CA GLY A 206 12.38 -15.49 1.06
C GLY A 206 11.77 -15.68 2.45
N GLY A 207 10.62 -15.09 2.68
CA GLY A 207 9.92 -15.14 3.96
C GLY A 207 9.07 -13.92 4.24
N ILE A 208 8.49 -13.86 5.42
CA ILE A 208 7.61 -12.77 5.86
C ILE A 208 8.37 -11.85 6.80
N TYR A 209 8.38 -10.56 6.51
CA TYR A 209 9.07 -9.52 7.27
C TYR A 209 8.09 -8.43 7.71
N GLU A 210 7.99 -8.21 9.01
CA GLU A 210 7.25 -7.08 9.55
C GLU A 210 8.15 -5.85 9.61
N LEU A 211 7.67 -4.74 9.05
CA LEU A 211 8.41 -3.49 8.95
C LEU A 211 7.77 -2.43 9.85
N ALA A 212 8.48 -2.05 10.88
CA ALA A 212 8.07 -0.99 11.80
C ALA A 212 9.20 0.02 12.00
N GLY A 213 8.85 1.24 12.36
CA GLY A 213 9.81 2.27 12.69
C GLY A 213 10.41 2.08 14.09
N PRO A 214 11.38 2.93 14.49
CA PRO A 214 12.08 2.78 15.76
C PRO A 214 11.25 3.16 16.98
N GLU A 215 10.22 4.01 16.81
CA GLU A 215 9.44 4.56 17.91
C GLU A 215 8.00 4.05 17.89
N ARG A 216 7.50 3.73 19.10
CA ARG A 216 6.11 3.37 19.33
C ARG A 216 5.42 4.51 20.07
N ASP A 217 4.23 4.89 19.62
CA ASP A 217 3.45 5.96 20.24
C ASP A 217 1.95 5.66 20.15
N SER A 218 1.16 6.30 21.03
CA SER A 218 -0.29 6.25 20.96
C SER A 218 -0.80 7.06 19.75
N PHE A 219 -2.01 6.75 19.28
CA PHE A 219 -2.64 7.53 18.21
C PHE A 219 -2.75 9.02 18.59
N ARG A 220 -3.08 9.30 19.86
CA ARG A 220 -3.10 10.66 20.40
C ARG A 220 -1.73 11.33 20.30
N GLY A 221 -0.66 10.64 20.71
CA GLY A 221 0.71 11.15 20.63
C GLY A 221 1.13 11.44 19.19
N LEU A 222 0.83 10.54 18.26
CA LEU A 222 1.10 10.76 16.83
C LEU A 222 0.37 11.98 16.28
N MET A 223 -0.91 12.18 16.67
CA MET A 223 -1.67 13.36 16.25
C MET A 223 -1.13 14.65 16.88
N GLN A 224 -0.66 14.60 18.13
CA GLN A 224 -0.01 15.75 18.75
C GLN A 224 1.27 16.13 18.02
N ARG A 225 2.16 15.16 17.73
CA ARG A 225 3.39 15.39 16.94
C ARG A 225 3.06 15.96 15.55
N MET A 226 2.04 15.44 14.87
CA MET A 226 1.59 15.99 13.59
C MET A 226 1.15 17.44 13.72
N LEU A 227 0.35 17.80 14.75
CA LEU A 227 -0.11 19.17 14.99
C LEU A 227 1.06 20.12 15.26
N ASP A 228 2.07 19.67 16.00
CA ASP A 228 3.28 20.44 16.28
C ASP A 228 4.08 20.72 14.99
N VAL A 229 4.23 19.71 14.12
CA VAL A 229 4.91 19.85 12.82
C VAL A 229 4.19 20.84 11.90
N ILE A 230 2.85 20.76 11.82
CA ILE A 230 2.07 21.70 10.98
C ILE A 230 1.77 23.02 11.67
N GLN A 231 2.32 23.24 12.87
CA GLN A 231 2.17 24.45 13.69
C GLN A 231 0.70 24.83 13.94
N ARG A 232 -0.13 23.83 14.29
CA ARG A 232 -1.54 24.01 14.59
C ARG A 232 -1.87 23.54 16.00
N ARG A 233 -2.62 24.37 16.75
CA ARG A 233 -3.17 23.99 18.05
C ARG A 233 -4.61 23.55 17.89
N ARG A 234 -4.91 22.27 18.16
CA ARG A 234 -6.26 21.69 18.09
C ARG A 234 -6.52 20.82 19.31
N LEU A 235 -7.75 20.84 19.77
CA LEU A 235 -8.17 19.95 20.85
C LEU A 235 -8.39 18.53 20.27
N ILE A 236 -7.57 17.58 20.69
CA ILE A 236 -7.72 16.17 20.30
C ILE A 236 -8.76 15.52 21.21
N ILE A 237 -9.90 15.11 20.66
CA ILE A 237 -10.95 14.42 21.39
C ILE A 237 -10.98 12.94 20.99
N GLY A 238 -10.70 12.06 21.97
CA GLY A 238 -10.88 10.63 21.82
C GLY A 238 -12.35 10.24 21.81
N LEU A 239 -12.84 9.69 20.71
CA LEU A 239 -14.21 9.19 20.61
C LEU A 239 -14.25 7.72 21.05
N PRO A 240 -15.23 7.34 21.90
CA PRO A 240 -15.46 5.93 22.22
C PRO A 240 -15.83 5.13 20.97
N MET A 241 -15.45 3.85 20.95
CA MET A 241 -15.67 2.96 19.80
C MET A 241 -17.12 2.86 19.37
N PHE A 242 -18.09 2.92 20.31
CA PHE A 242 -19.52 2.85 19.99
C PHE A 242 -20.00 4.08 19.17
N VAL A 243 -19.42 5.27 19.43
CA VAL A 243 -19.73 6.49 18.68
C VAL A 243 -19.19 6.36 17.25
N ALA A 244 -18.00 5.80 17.08
CA ALA A 244 -17.43 5.54 15.77
C ALA A 244 -18.29 4.55 14.94
N ARG A 245 -18.77 3.47 15.58
CA ARG A 245 -19.66 2.51 14.93
C ARG A 245 -20.99 3.14 14.53
N LEU A 246 -21.55 4.01 15.36
CA LEU A 246 -22.78 4.74 15.05
C LEU A 246 -22.58 5.71 13.88
N MET A 247 -21.47 6.46 13.89
CA MET A 247 -21.10 7.36 12.78
C MET A 247 -20.87 6.60 11.47
N ALA A 248 -20.12 5.49 11.50
CA ALA A 248 -19.88 4.65 10.33
C ALA A 248 -21.20 4.08 9.75
N THR A 249 -22.15 3.73 10.61
CA THR A 249 -23.48 3.24 10.18
C THR A 249 -24.31 4.36 9.56
N GLY A 250 -24.29 5.56 10.16
CA GLY A 250 -24.96 6.76 9.63
C GLY A 250 -24.40 7.19 8.27
N PHE A 251 -23.05 7.20 8.11
CA PHE A 251 -22.40 7.50 6.83
C PHE A 251 -22.66 6.44 5.77
N ALA A 252 -22.74 5.16 6.14
CA ALA A 252 -23.12 4.10 5.20
C ALA A 252 -24.56 4.28 4.68
N LEU A 253 -25.47 4.74 5.52
CA LEU A 253 -26.86 5.00 5.16
C LEU A 253 -27.00 6.21 4.23
N THR A 254 -26.29 7.31 4.54
CA THR A 254 -26.28 8.53 3.71
C THR A 254 -25.57 8.29 2.36
N ASN A 255 -24.52 7.47 2.31
CA ASN A 255 -23.85 7.13 1.06
C ASN A 255 -24.70 6.23 0.16
N LYS A 256 -25.55 5.37 0.76
CA LYS A 256 -26.53 4.57 0.02
C LYS A 256 -27.66 5.42 -0.55
N LEU A 257 -28.03 6.51 0.13
CA LEU A 257 -29.04 7.49 -0.32
C LEU A 257 -28.47 8.51 -1.33
N SER A 258 -27.18 8.82 -1.29
CA SER A 258 -26.50 9.78 -2.18
C SER A 258 -25.82 9.15 -3.39
N PHE A 259 -26.15 7.90 -3.74
CA PHE A 259 -25.54 7.17 -4.88
C PHE A 259 -24.00 7.15 -4.88
N GLY A 260 -23.36 7.18 -3.70
CA GLY A 260 -21.90 7.06 -3.59
C GLY A 260 -21.12 8.36 -3.81
N LEU A 261 -21.78 9.51 -3.87
CA LEU A 261 -21.14 10.82 -4.11
C LEU A 261 -20.49 11.44 -2.85
N ALA A 262 -20.83 10.94 -1.64
CA ALA A 262 -20.24 11.44 -0.40
C ALA A 262 -18.97 10.64 -0.05
N PRO A 263 -17.80 11.29 0.17
CA PRO A 263 -16.59 10.58 0.60
C PRO A 263 -16.80 10.03 2.02
N MET A 264 -16.61 8.72 2.20
CA MET A 264 -16.69 8.09 3.53
C MET A 264 -15.40 8.40 4.31
N PRO A 265 -15.48 9.14 5.42
CA PRO A 265 -14.29 9.45 6.21
C PRO A 265 -13.74 8.25 6.99
N ILE A 266 -14.58 7.27 7.33
CA ILE A 266 -14.19 6.06 8.10
C ILE A 266 -15.05 4.90 7.61
N THR A 267 -14.44 3.74 7.31
CA THR A 267 -15.16 2.50 7.01
C THR A 267 -15.14 1.56 8.22
N ARG A 268 -16.08 0.59 8.24
CA ARG A 268 -16.13 -0.43 9.30
C ARG A 268 -14.87 -1.27 9.42
N ASP A 269 -14.14 -1.44 8.32
CA ASP A 269 -12.87 -2.17 8.28
C ASP A 269 -11.67 -1.37 8.84
N GLN A 270 -11.86 -0.08 9.12
CA GLN A 270 -10.83 0.82 9.65
C GLN A 270 -11.02 1.11 11.15
N ILE A 271 -12.05 0.52 11.76
CA ILE A 271 -12.37 0.61 13.18
C ILE A 271 -12.02 -0.73 13.84
#